data_3759aaad7c2f7dacc4352cd4c967a012
#
_entry.id   3759aaad7c2f7dacc4352cd4c967a012
#
_cell.length_a   1.000
_cell.length_b   1.000
_cell.length_c   1.000
_cell.angle_alpha   90.00
_cell.angle_beta   90.00
_cell.angle_gamma   90.00
#
_symmetry.space_group_name_H-M   'P 1'
#
loop_
_entity.id
_entity.type
_entity.pdbx_description
1 polymer ?
#
loop_
_entity_poly.entity_id
_entity_poly.type
_entity_poly.pdbx_seq_one_letter_code
_entity_poly.pdbx_strand_id
1 'polypeptide(L)'
;GEVVLYSGLIHVNLDSLLNANGFSSGVIQNTYFTYLAVSIEQPPDSTFHWLNSMRATVSDNANFQPENEVGNVTNTNPAAKTVVVTLNNVNIRPYLSQPSFYVRVYGSLNGPLPAITFGMFLDGSIQLRVEPI
;
A
#
# COMPACT_ATOMS: atom_id res chain seq x y z
N GLY A 1 -3.34 -3.70 20.52
CA GLY A 1 -2.92 -2.43 19.95
C GLY A 1 -2.61 -2.52 18.48
N GLU A 2 -2.43 -1.37 17.88
CA GLU A 2 -2.05 -1.26 16.48
C GLU A 2 -0.53 -1.04 16.38
N VAL A 3 0.12 -1.73 15.45
CA VAL A 3 1.55 -1.60 15.19
C VAL A 3 1.79 -1.25 13.73
N VAL A 4 2.94 -0.64 13.44
CA VAL A 4 3.36 -0.39 12.07
C VAL A 4 4.03 -1.64 11.54
N LEU A 5 3.45 -2.25 10.51
CA LEU A 5 4.01 -3.42 9.85
C LEU A 5 4.98 -3.05 8.74
N TYR A 6 4.70 -1.96 8.06
CA TYR A 6 5.52 -1.46 6.95
C TYR A 6 5.44 0.06 6.90
N SER A 7 6.56 0.70 6.62
CA SER A 7 6.61 2.13 6.34
C SER A 7 7.70 2.36 5.30
N GLY A 8 7.36 2.96 4.20
CA GLY A 8 8.31 3.14 3.12
C GLY A 8 7.92 4.18 2.11
N LEU A 9 8.85 4.41 1.21
CA LEU A 9 8.74 5.40 0.14
C LEU A 9 8.47 4.66 -1.17
N ILE A 10 7.45 5.12 -1.89
CA ILE A 10 7.15 4.62 -3.23
C ILE A 10 7.65 5.63 -4.24
N HIS A 11 8.61 5.20 -5.05
CA HIS A 11 9.16 6.01 -6.13
C HIS A 11 8.35 5.74 -7.39
N VAL A 12 7.55 6.72 -7.81
CA VAL A 12 6.79 6.65 -9.05
C VAL A 12 7.15 7.88 -9.87
N ASN A 13 7.80 7.68 -11.00
CA ASN A 13 8.06 8.74 -11.95
C ASN A 13 6.98 8.72 -13.04
N LEU A 14 5.94 9.51 -12.84
CA LEU A 14 4.81 9.57 -13.78
C LEU A 14 5.24 10.07 -15.15
N ASP A 15 6.13 11.06 -15.19
CA ASP A 15 6.59 11.60 -16.47
C ASP A 15 7.26 10.52 -17.32
N SER A 16 8.12 9.70 -16.71
CA SER A 16 8.74 8.58 -17.42
C SER A 16 7.72 7.53 -17.88
N LEU A 17 6.73 7.20 -17.03
CA LEU A 17 5.68 6.24 -17.40
C LEU A 17 4.84 6.75 -18.57
N LEU A 18 4.44 8.02 -18.52
CA LEU A 18 3.63 8.62 -19.57
C LEU A 18 4.43 8.78 -20.86
N ASN A 19 5.67 9.22 -20.78
CA ASN A 19 6.52 9.38 -21.95
C ASN A 19 6.79 8.06 -22.65
N ALA A 20 6.98 6.98 -21.88
CA ALA A 20 7.16 5.63 -22.43
C ALA A 20 5.93 5.15 -23.21
N ASN A 21 4.75 5.71 -22.91
CA ASN A 21 3.48 5.37 -23.57
C ASN A 21 2.98 6.49 -24.52
N GLY A 22 3.81 7.51 -24.78
CA GLY A 22 3.49 8.58 -25.71
C GLY A 22 2.58 9.67 -25.18
N PHE A 23 2.45 9.81 -23.87
CA PHE A 23 1.58 10.83 -23.25
C PHE A 23 2.41 11.85 -22.47
N SER A 24 1.82 13.01 -22.21
CA SER A 24 2.38 14.03 -21.31
C SER A 24 1.71 13.97 -19.92
N SER A 25 2.42 14.47 -18.91
CA SER A 25 1.97 14.39 -17.51
C SER A 25 0.67 15.13 -17.23
N GLY A 26 0.34 16.15 -18.02
CA GLY A 26 -0.86 16.98 -17.83
C GLY A 26 -2.18 16.28 -18.10
N VAL A 27 -2.16 15.07 -18.68
CA VAL A 27 -3.37 14.35 -19.08
C VAL A 27 -3.82 13.30 -18.07
N ILE A 28 -3.14 13.18 -16.93
CA ILE A 28 -3.51 12.19 -15.90
C ILE A 28 -4.76 12.68 -15.18
N GLN A 29 -5.75 11.79 -15.18
CA GLN A 29 -7.00 11.96 -14.45
C GLN A 29 -6.89 11.34 -13.05
N ASN A 30 -8.01 11.03 -12.41
CA ASN A 30 -8.04 10.34 -11.13
C ASN A 30 -7.26 9.02 -11.20
N THR A 31 -6.53 8.72 -10.15
CA THR A 31 -5.67 7.54 -10.06
C THR A 31 -5.99 6.79 -8.78
N TYR A 32 -6.08 5.48 -8.87
CA TYR A 32 -6.48 4.63 -7.74
C TYR A 32 -5.57 3.41 -7.64
N PHE A 33 -5.35 2.94 -6.42
CA PHE A 33 -4.87 1.58 -6.24
C PHE A 33 -5.93 0.61 -6.72
N THR A 34 -5.52 -0.41 -7.45
CA THR A 34 -6.38 -1.52 -7.88
C THR A 34 -6.07 -2.81 -7.12
N TYR A 35 -4.92 -2.86 -6.47
CA TYR A 35 -4.49 -3.99 -5.67
C TYR A 35 -3.48 -3.51 -4.63
N LEU A 36 -3.58 -4.01 -3.40
CA LEU A 36 -2.61 -3.75 -2.35
C LEU A 36 -2.64 -4.93 -1.37
N ALA A 37 -1.50 -5.58 -1.18
CA ALA A 37 -1.41 -6.77 -0.35
C ALA A 37 -0.08 -6.85 0.36
N VAL A 38 -0.08 -7.50 1.52
CA VAL A 38 1.13 -7.83 2.27
C VAL A 38 1.25 -9.34 2.38
N SER A 39 2.44 -9.85 2.09
CA SER A 39 2.74 -11.28 2.16
C SER A 39 3.91 -11.54 3.10
N ILE A 40 3.86 -12.65 3.84
CA ILE A 40 5.01 -13.16 4.61
C ILE A 40 5.70 -14.21 3.74
N GLU A 41 7.01 -14.03 3.51
CA GLU A 41 7.81 -15.01 2.76
C GLU A 41 8.85 -15.71 3.63
N GLN A 42 9.29 -15.07 4.71
CA GLN A 42 10.26 -15.65 5.63
C GLN A 42 9.81 -15.47 7.07
N PRO A 43 9.93 -16.49 7.90
CA PRO A 43 10.18 -17.90 7.56
C PRO A 43 9.08 -18.50 6.68
N PRO A 44 9.38 -19.49 5.81
CA PRO A 44 8.41 -20.00 4.81
C PRO A 44 7.11 -20.53 5.38
N ASP A 45 7.12 -21.03 6.63
CA ASP A 45 5.94 -21.61 7.27
C ASP A 45 5.13 -20.59 8.08
N SER A 46 5.56 -19.32 8.08
CA SER A 46 4.88 -18.25 8.82
C SER A 46 3.54 -17.88 8.20
N THR A 47 2.59 -17.54 9.07
CA THR A 47 1.26 -17.09 8.67
C THR A 47 0.88 -15.82 9.44
N PHE A 48 -0.20 -15.18 9.03
CA PHE A 48 -0.76 -14.01 9.72
C PHE A 48 -1.72 -14.39 10.87
N HIS A 49 -1.50 -15.51 11.54
CA HIS A 49 -2.37 -15.96 12.63
C HIS A 49 -2.50 -14.95 13.78
N TRP A 50 -1.49 -14.11 13.96
CA TRP A 50 -1.44 -13.06 15.00
C TRP A 50 -2.10 -11.75 14.60
N LEU A 51 -2.54 -11.63 13.33
CA LEU A 51 -3.10 -10.41 12.78
C LEU A 51 -4.62 -10.46 12.81
N ASN A 52 -5.24 -9.45 13.46
CA ASN A 52 -6.69 -9.27 13.47
C ASN A 52 -7.17 -8.48 12.25
N SER A 53 -6.53 -7.34 11.99
CA SER A 53 -6.89 -6.47 10.88
C SER A 53 -5.68 -5.67 10.40
N MET A 54 -5.84 -5.06 9.23
CA MET A 54 -4.78 -4.28 8.61
C MET A 54 -5.40 -3.06 7.92
N ARG A 55 -4.70 -1.93 7.94
CA ARG A 55 -5.08 -0.75 7.16
C ARG A 55 -3.84 -0.14 6.51
N ALA A 56 -4.04 0.46 5.35
CA ALA A 56 -2.97 1.10 4.61
C ALA A 56 -3.27 2.58 4.43
N THR A 57 -2.26 3.41 4.58
CA THR A 57 -2.36 4.86 4.41
C THR A 57 -1.28 5.37 3.48
N VAL A 58 -1.53 6.54 2.89
CA VAL A 58 -0.55 7.27 2.08
C VAL A 58 -0.36 8.66 2.66
N SER A 59 0.82 9.24 2.43
CA SER A 59 1.14 10.60 2.84
C SER A 59 2.16 11.21 1.90
N ASP A 60 2.20 12.52 1.85
CA ASP A 60 3.20 13.26 1.10
C ASP A 60 4.48 13.56 1.91
N ASN A 61 4.52 13.13 3.18
CA ASN A 61 5.67 13.41 4.05
C ASN A 61 5.95 12.24 5.01
N ALA A 62 7.18 12.20 5.52
CA ALA A 62 7.67 11.13 6.37
C ALA A 62 6.98 11.05 7.73
N ASN A 63 6.33 12.12 8.17
CA ASN A 63 5.62 12.16 9.45
C ASN A 63 4.19 11.64 9.35
N PHE A 64 3.71 11.36 8.15
CA PHE A 64 2.32 10.92 7.88
C PHE A 64 1.28 11.86 8.48
N GLN A 65 1.50 13.16 8.32
CA GLN A 65 0.61 14.23 8.81
C GLN A 65 0.40 15.28 7.72
N PRO A 66 -0.76 15.27 7.07
CA PRO A 66 -1.85 14.29 7.20
C PRO A 66 -1.55 12.97 6.53
N GLU A 67 -2.23 11.92 6.93
CA GLU A 67 -2.27 10.65 6.21
C GLU A 67 -3.69 10.38 5.72
N ASN A 68 -3.79 9.60 4.64
CA ASN A 68 -5.06 9.27 4.02
C ASN A 68 -5.19 7.75 3.91
N GLU A 69 -6.21 7.17 4.52
CA GLU A 69 -6.42 5.74 4.47
C GLU A 69 -6.94 5.32 3.09
N VAL A 70 -6.20 4.44 2.44
CA VAL A 70 -6.56 3.93 1.10
C VAL A 70 -7.29 2.60 1.17
N GLY A 71 -7.27 1.93 2.30
CA GLY A 71 -8.00 0.69 2.48
C GLY A 71 -7.74 0.02 3.82
N ASN A 72 -8.55 -0.98 4.12
CA ASN A 72 -8.44 -1.80 5.32
C ASN A 72 -9.02 -3.18 5.06
N VAL A 73 -8.74 -4.12 5.96
CA VAL A 73 -9.25 -5.48 5.86
C VAL A 73 -9.19 -6.16 7.22
N THR A 74 -10.21 -6.95 7.53
CA THR A 74 -10.19 -7.86 8.67
C THR A 74 -9.63 -9.21 8.21
N ASN A 75 -8.64 -9.74 8.91
CA ASN A 75 -8.08 -11.04 8.60
C ASN A 75 -8.97 -12.14 9.16
N THR A 76 -9.63 -12.86 8.27
CA THR A 76 -10.54 -13.96 8.62
C THR A 76 -9.91 -15.34 8.47
N ASN A 77 -8.68 -15.40 7.99
CA ASN A 77 -7.96 -16.66 7.76
C ASN A 77 -6.63 -16.67 8.53
N PRO A 78 -6.57 -17.38 9.67
CA PRO A 78 -5.33 -17.44 10.44
C PRO A 78 -4.19 -18.18 9.75
N ALA A 79 -4.48 -18.94 8.72
CA ALA A 79 -3.47 -19.65 7.92
C ALA A 79 -3.00 -18.81 6.71
N ALA A 80 -3.50 -17.60 6.54
CA ALA A 80 -3.14 -16.76 5.41
C ALA A 80 -1.66 -16.36 5.44
N LYS A 81 -1.01 -16.45 4.31
CA LYS A 81 0.34 -15.93 4.06
C LYS A 81 0.31 -14.58 3.33
N THR A 82 -0.83 -14.25 2.75
CA THR A 82 -1.08 -12.99 2.06
C THR A 82 -2.40 -12.41 2.54
N VAL A 83 -2.39 -11.15 2.88
CA VAL A 83 -3.59 -10.40 3.25
C VAL A 83 -3.77 -9.27 2.25
N VAL A 84 -4.92 -9.27 1.57
CA VAL A 84 -5.25 -8.29 0.54
C VAL A 84 -6.13 -7.20 1.15
N VAL A 85 -5.70 -5.95 0.99
CA VAL A 85 -6.41 -4.80 1.52
C VAL A 85 -7.66 -4.53 0.68
N THR A 86 -8.80 -4.32 1.34
CA THR A 86 -10.02 -3.82 0.68
C THR A 86 -9.88 -2.32 0.47
N LEU A 87 -9.91 -1.88 -0.77
CA LEU A 87 -9.59 -0.50 -1.15
C LEU A 87 -10.82 0.42 -1.06
N ASN A 88 -10.58 1.67 -0.67
CA ASN A 88 -11.61 2.68 -0.40
C ASN A 88 -11.86 3.64 -1.58
N ASN A 89 -11.33 3.38 -2.77
CA ASN A 89 -11.44 4.28 -3.93
C ASN A 89 -10.93 5.71 -3.66
N VAL A 90 -9.82 5.81 -2.96
CA VAL A 90 -9.17 7.09 -2.72
C VAL A 90 -8.38 7.51 -3.96
N ASN A 91 -8.63 8.73 -4.45
CA ASN A 91 -7.86 9.29 -5.54
C ASN A 91 -6.45 9.65 -5.04
N ILE A 92 -5.43 8.94 -5.51
CA ILE A 92 -4.05 9.16 -5.10
C ILE A 92 -3.27 10.07 -6.05
N ARG A 93 -3.93 10.65 -7.06
CA ARG A 93 -3.27 11.54 -8.02
C ARG A 93 -2.48 12.67 -7.36
N PRO A 94 -2.97 13.33 -6.29
CA PRO A 94 -2.19 14.39 -5.64
C PRO A 94 -0.81 13.95 -5.14
N TYR A 95 -0.68 12.69 -4.74
CA TYR A 95 0.61 12.13 -4.28
C TYR A 95 1.55 11.84 -5.45
N LEU A 96 1.01 11.60 -6.62
CA LEU A 96 1.77 11.24 -7.82
C LEU A 96 2.32 12.45 -8.57
N SER A 97 1.97 13.67 -8.17
CA SER A 97 2.58 14.90 -8.69
C SER A 97 4.00 15.12 -8.20
N GLN A 98 4.43 14.34 -7.23
CA GLN A 98 5.77 14.34 -6.66
C GLN A 98 6.55 13.12 -7.16
N PRO A 99 7.89 13.13 -7.11
CA PRO A 99 8.69 11.98 -7.55
C PRO A 99 8.51 10.74 -6.68
N SER A 100 7.96 10.90 -5.48
CA SER A 100 7.72 9.79 -4.56
C SER A 100 6.66 10.16 -3.54
N PHE A 101 6.05 9.16 -2.91
CA PHE A 101 5.13 9.36 -1.79
C PHE A 101 5.32 8.23 -0.77
N TYR A 102 4.74 8.41 0.42
CA TYR A 102 4.92 7.49 1.54
C TYR A 102 3.72 6.59 1.70
N VAL A 103 3.98 5.31 1.97
CA VAL A 103 2.95 4.32 2.28
C VAL A 103 3.26 3.71 3.63
N ARG A 104 2.24 3.55 4.46
CA ARG A 104 2.35 2.88 5.75
C ARG A 104 1.25 1.86 5.89
N VAL A 105 1.59 0.69 6.41
CA VAL A 105 0.64 -0.37 6.72
C VAL A 105 0.64 -0.59 8.22
N TYR A 106 -0.53 -0.50 8.83
CA TYR A 106 -0.75 -0.77 10.24
C TYR A 106 -1.44 -2.11 10.41
N GLY A 107 -1.05 -2.85 11.44
CA GLY A 107 -1.71 -4.09 11.83
C GLY A 107 -2.28 -4.00 13.23
N SER A 108 -3.51 -4.47 13.41
CA SER A 108 -4.10 -4.69 14.72
C SER A 108 -3.90 -6.14 15.11
N LEU A 109 -3.37 -6.39 16.30
CA LEU A 109 -2.97 -7.72 16.74
C LEU A 109 -4.08 -8.39 17.55
N ASN A 110 -4.25 -9.70 17.37
CA ASN A 110 -5.16 -10.52 18.17
C ASN A 110 -4.45 -11.26 19.31
N GLY A 111 -3.17 -11.01 19.49
CA GLY A 111 -2.32 -11.61 20.50
C GLY A 111 -0.92 -11.05 20.42
N PRO A 112 0.05 -11.61 21.17
CA PRO A 112 1.43 -11.14 21.09
C PRO A 112 2.01 -11.33 19.69
N LEU A 113 2.78 -10.35 19.23
CA LEU A 113 3.55 -10.49 17.99
C LEU A 113 4.63 -11.58 18.23
N PRO A 114 4.76 -12.55 17.33
CA PRO A 114 5.81 -13.56 17.48
C PRO A 114 7.20 -12.94 17.57
N ALA A 115 8.05 -13.50 18.44
CA ALA A 115 9.40 -12.99 18.70
C ALA A 115 10.40 -13.49 17.65
N ILE A 116 10.04 -13.35 16.37
CA ILE A 116 10.89 -13.74 15.24
C ILE A 116 10.90 -12.61 14.20
N THR A 117 11.92 -12.59 13.37
CA THR A 117 12.01 -11.65 12.28
C THR A 117 11.28 -12.19 11.06
N PHE A 118 10.34 -11.40 10.53
CA PHE A 118 9.61 -11.74 9.32
C PHE A 118 10.20 -11.01 8.10
N GLY A 119 10.28 -11.71 6.98
CA GLY A 119 10.46 -11.09 5.67
C GLY A 119 9.09 -10.90 5.02
N MET A 120 8.68 -9.66 4.84
CA MET A 120 7.38 -9.30 4.27
C MET A 120 7.55 -8.53 2.98
N PHE A 121 6.58 -8.68 2.08
CA PHE A 121 6.50 -7.95 0.82
C PHE A 121 5.20 -7.17 0.75
N LEU A 122 5.30 -5.94 0.27
CA LEU A 122 4.16 -5.12 -0.09
C LEU A 122 4.03 -5.11 -1.60
N ASP A 123 2.91 -5.61 -2.13
CA ASP A 123 2.58 -5.56 -3.55
C ASP A 123 1.47 -4.56 -3.78
N GLY A 124 1.62 -3.73 -4.81
CA GLY A 124 0.60 -2.77 -5.18
C GLY A 124 0.50 -2.59 -6.68
N SER A 125 -0.71 -2.30 -7.15
CA SER A 125 -0.99 -1.94 -8.54
C SER A 125 -1.81 -0.67 -8.57
N ILE A 126 -1.54 0.18 -9.55
CA ILE A 126 -2.19 1.48 -9.73
C ILE A 126 -2.82 1.52 -11.11
N GLN A 127 -4.05 2.03 -11.18
CA GLN A 127 -4.70 2.35 -12.46
C GLN A 127 -4.53 3.83 -12.74
N LEU A 128 -3.90 4.14 -13.87
CA LEU A 128 -3.82 5.48 -14.41
C LEU A 128 -4.93 5.67 -15.42
N ARG A 129 -5.73 6.72 -15.26
CA ARG A 129 -6.66 7.17 -16.29
C ARG A 129 -6.00 8.32 -17.04
N VAL A 130 -5.75 8.09 -18.32
CA VAL A 130 -5.09 9.06 -19.19
C VAL A 130 -6.11 9.55 -20.20
N GLU A 131 -6.27 10.87 -20.27
CA GLU A 131 -7.14 11.50 -21.26
C GLU A 131 -6.26 12.19 -22.29
N PRO A 132 -6.17 11.67 -23.52
CA PRO A 132 -5.37 12.29 -24.58
C PRO A 132 -5.89 13.68 -24.92
N ILE A 133 -4.96 14.59 -25.12
CA ILE A 133 -5.29 15.96 -25.54
C ILE A 133 -5.27 16.03 -27.05
#